data_8508e347fc54d5b3f48fe3be5c863849
#
_entry.id   8508e347fc54d5b3f48fe3be5c863849
#
_cell.length_a   1.000
_cell.length_b   1.000
_cell.length_c   1.000
_cell.angle_alpha   90.00
_cell.angle_beta   90.00
_cell.angle_gamma   90.00
#
_symmetry.space_group_name_H-M   'P 1'
#
loop_
_entity.id
_entity.type
_entity.pdbx_description
1 polymer ?
#
loop_
_entity_poly.entity_id
_entity_poly.type
_entity_poly.pdbx_seq_one_letter_code
_entity_poly.pdbx_strand_id
1 'polypeptide(L)'
;MLCYPSTNGIASRLHDTQQKIVAPLNHGVKQMGDYHHGVEVIEINDGTRTISTVSTAIIGMVCTASDADAKTFPLNEPVLITSVQTAIGKAGKKGTLAKSLQAIADQCKPVIVVVRVPEGIDDPEDPEAAQKETISNIIGTTDENGKYTGLKALLTAKTVTGVKPRILGVPGLDSQEVATALASTCQSLRAFGYVSAWGCKTISDAIKYRENFSQRELMVIHPDFLAWDTTANETDIAWATARALGLRAKIDQETGWHKTLSNVGVNGVTGVSASVSWDLQEQATDANLLNQAGVTTLIRNDGFKFWGNRTCSDDPLFLFENYT
;
A
#
# COMPACT_ATOMS: atom_id res chain seq x y z
N MET A 1 63.90 66.23 8.36
CA MET A 1 62.51 66.43 7.94
C MET A 1 62.09 65.19 7.16
N LEU A 2 61.53 64.24 7.82
CA LEU A 2 61.14 62.93 7.27
C LEU A 2 59.63 62.93 7.01
N CYS A 3 59.26 62.92 5.74
CA CYS A 3 57.86 62.74 5.32
C CYS A 3 57.40 61.26 5.41
N TYR A 4 56.45 61.01 6.21
CA TYR A 4 55.71 59.75 6.20
C TYR A 4 54.71 59.71 5.02
N PRO A 5 54.63 58.61 4.25
CA PRO A 5 53.58 58.49 3.25
C PRO A 5 52.24 58.04 3.92
N SER A 6 51.13 58.62 3.45
CA SER A 6 49.79 58.43 3.96
C SER A 6 49.30 57.00 3.76
N THR A 7 48.65 56.44 4.80
CA THR A 7 48.13 55.08 4.91
C THR A 7 46.77 54.86 4.22
N ASN A 8 46.32 55.71 3.30
CA ASN A 8 44.93 55.64 2.74
C ASN A 8 44.75 54.65 1.57
N GLY A 9 45.79 53.98 1.12
CA GLY A 9 45.72 53.03 0.00
C GLY A 9 45.46 51.56 0.39
N ILE A 10 45.69 51.22 1.67
CA ILE A 10 45.61 49.81 2.11
C ILE A 10 44.22 49.45 2.62
N ALA A 11 43.48 50.39 3.22
CA ALA A 11 42.16 50.14 3.74
C ALA A 11 41.10 49.88 2.66
N SER A 12 41.19 50.54 1.50
CA SER A 12 40.24 50.31 0.39
C SER A 12 40.43 48.95 -0.30
N ARG A 13 41.65 48.43 -0.33
CA ARG A 13 41.93 47.10 -0.91
C ARG A 13 41.51 45.94 0.00
N LEU A 14 41.58 46.13 1.32
CA LEU A 14 41.10 45.13 2.26
C LEU A 14 39.57 45.05 2.30
N HIS A 15 38.90 46.19 2.11
CA HIS A 15 37.44 46.22 2.08
C HIS A 15 36.89 45.55 0.80
N ASP A 16 37.54 45.74 -0.33
CA ASP A 16 37.15 45.11 -1.60
C ASP A 16 37.44 43.58 -1.62
N THR A 17 38.52 43.17 -0.92
CA THR A 17 38.82 41.73 -0.80
C THR A 17 37.91 41.01 0.17
N GLN A 18 37.43 41.68 1.22
CA GLN A 18 36.45 41.06 2.12
C GLN A 18 35.05 40.96 1.48
N GLN A 19 34.63 41.94 0.70
CA GLN A 19 33.36 41.82 -0.03
C GLN A 19 33.36 40.73 -1.12
N LYS A 20 34.51 40.46 -1.74
CA LYS A 20 34.62 39.37 -2.72
C LYS A 20 34.68 37.96 -2.12
N ILE A 21 35.14 37.85 -0.87
CA ILE A 21 35.24 36.55 -0.18
C ILE A 21 33.92 36.19 0.52
N VAL A 22 33.13 37.16 0.97
CA VAL A 22 31.85 36.90 1.66
C VAL A 22 30.71 36.62 0.70
N ALA A 23 30.73 37.17 -0.50
CA ALA A 23 29.64 36.94 -1.47
C ALA A 23 29.51 35.47 -1.99
N PRO A 24 30.61 34.70 -2.19
CA PRO A 24 30.45 33.28 -2.57
C PRO A 24 30.18 32.37 -1.38
N LEU A 25 30.45 32.78 -0.15
CA LEU A 25 30.16 31.95 1.04
C LEU A 25 28.67 31.95 1.45
N ASN A 26 27.90 32.94 1.03
CA ASN A 26 26.46 32.98 1.30
C ASN A 26 25.61 32.33 0.23
N HIS A 27 26.19 31.82 -0.86
CA HIS A 27 25.45 30.97 -1.79
C HIS A 27 25.73 29.51 -1.46
N GLY A 28 25.06 29.02 -0.40
CA GLY A 28 24.63 27.63 -0.30
C GLY A 28 25.73 26.59 -0.38
N VAL A 29 26.87 26.82 0.28
CA VAL A 29 27.40 25.72 1.03
C VAL A 29 26.44 25.57 2.23
N LYS A 30 25.21 25.23 1.93
CA LYS A 30 24.37 24.50 2.85
C LYS A 30 25.17 23.26 3.15
N GLN A 31 25.89 23.39 4.19
CA GLN A 31 26.25 22.38 5.12
C GLN A 31 25.79 21.01 4.68
N MET A 32 26.55 20.40 3.80
CA MET A 32 26.61 18.96 3.76
C MET A 32 27.27 18.56 5.07
N GLY A 33 26.50 18.33 6.09
CA GLY A 33 27.09 17.90 7.34
C GLY A 33 26.24 18.03 8.59
N ASP A 34 25.12 18.72 8.58
CA ASP A 34 24.20 18.57 9.69
C ASP A 34 23.46 17.24 9.53
N TYR A 35 24.03 16.25 10.19
CA TYR A 35 23.34 14.98 10.38
C TYR A 35 22.09 15.25 11.23
N HIS A 36 20.95 15.35 10.56
CA HIS A 36 19.66 15.50 11.22
C HIS A 36 19.00 14.11 11.33
N HIS A 37 18.89 13.62 12.56
CA HIS A 37 18.12 12.43 12.86
C HIS A 37 16.65 12.83 13.04
N GLY A 38 15.90 12.84 11.94
CA GLY A 38 14.51 13.25 11.96
C GLY A 38 14.00 13.68 10.58
N VAL A 39 12.82 14.27 10.54
CA VAL A 39 12.26 14.89 9.34
C VAL A 39 12.72 16.33 9.27
N GLU A 40 13.59 16.67 8.30
CA GLU A 40 13.90 18.06 7.99
C GLU A 40 12.83 18.59 7.04
N VAL A 41 12.06 19.58 7.50
CA VAL A 41 11.13 20.33 6.66
C VAL A 41 11.85 21.60 6.20
N ILE A 42 12.28 21.60 4.94
CA ILE A 42 12.82 22.81 4.32
C ILE A 42 11.66 23.55 3.67
N GLU A 43 11.26 24.66 4.25
CA GLU A 43 10.30 25.57 3.63
C GLU A 43 11.02 26.43 2.58
N ILE A 44 10.79 26.11 1.30
CA ILE A 44 11.32 26.90 0.18
C ILE A 44 10.23 27.88 -0.25
N ASN A 45 10.39 29.14 0.17
CA ASN A 45 9.46 30.24 -0.12
C ASN A 45 9.84 31.01 -1.42
N ASP A 46 10.20 30.32 -2.49
CA ASP A 46 10.52 30.95 -3.77
C ASP A 46 9.37 30.85 -4.79
N GLY A 47 8.24 31.48 -4.49
CA GLY A 47 7.12 31.68 -5.40
C GLY A 47 6.00 30.62 -5.26
N THR A 48 4.86 30.96 -5.82
CA THR A 48 3.57 30.25 -5.78
C THR A 48 3.63 28.82 -6.35
N ARG A 49 4.28 27.88 -5.64
CA ARG A 49 4.06 26.46 -5.86
C ARG A 49 2.88 26.04 -5.00
N THR A 50 1.79 25.69 -5.63
CA THR A 50 0.72 24.93 -5.00
C THR A 50 1.33 23.64 -4.47
N ILE A 51 1.45 23.52 -3.16
CA ILE A 51 1.83 22.26 -2.50
C ILE A 51 0.65 21.30 -2.77
N SER A 52 0.82 20.44 -3.77
CA SER A 52 -0.09 19.33 -3.98
C SER A 52 0.15 18.34 -2.83
N THR A 53 -0.75 18.32 -1.87
CA THR A 53 -0.76 17.29 -0.84
C THR A 53 -0.91 15.94 -1.52
N VAL A 54 0.13 15.11 -1.46
CA VAL A 54 0.07 13.74 -1.98
C VAL A 54 -0.90 12.98 -1.09
N SER A 55 -2.09 12.64 -1.62
CA SER A 55 -3.05 11.82 -0.89
C SER A 55 -2.46 10.43 -0.66
N THR A 56 -2.33 10.01 0.59
CA THR A 56 -1.91 8.65 0.97
C THR A 56 -3.04 7.64 0.82
N ALA A 57 -4.29 8.11 0.79
CA ALA A 57 -5.50 7.29 0.78
C ALA A 57 -5.90 6.73 -0.61
N ILE A 58 -4.96 6.69 -1.57
CA ILE A 58 -5.23 6.17 -2.90
C ILE A 58 -4.92 4.68 -2.94
N ILE A 59 -5.93 3.88 -3.24
CA ILE A 59 -5.81 2.42 -3.35
C ILE A 59 -5.40 2.05 -4.77
N GLY A 60 -4.50 1.07 -4.90
CA GLY A 60 -4.19 0.37 -6.14
C GLY A 60 -4.49 -1.11 -5.98
N MET A 61 -5.26 -1.69 -6.87
CA MET A 61 -5.55 -3.12 -6.83
C MET A 61 -5.54 -3.76 -8.21
N VAL A 62 -5.15 -5.03 -8.24
CA VAL A 62 -5.26 -5.89 -9.42
C VAL A 62 -6.37 -6.91 -9.14
N CYS A 63 -7.28 -7.06 -10.09
CA CYS A 63 -8.46 -7.91 -9.94
C CYS A 63 -8.78 -8.62 -11.24
N THR A 64 -9.50 -9.73 -11.12
CA THR A 64 -10.13 -10.42 -12.24
C THR A 64 -11.62 -10.05 -12.30
N ALA A 65 -12.18 -10.02 -13.50
CA ALA A 65 -13.60 -9.83 -13.74
C ALA A 65 -13.92 -10.12 -15.21
N SER A 66 -14.28 -11.36 -15.53
CA SER A 66 -14.49 -11.78 -16.92
C SER A 66 -15.75 -11.16 -17.57
N ASP A 67 -16.75 -10.80 -16.76
CA ASP A 67 -18.03 -10.21 -17.16
C ASP A 67 -18.16 -8.70 -16.88
N ALA A 68 -17.06 -8.02 -16.50
CA ALA A 68 -17.08 -6.58 -16.28
C ALA A 68 -17.20 -5.81 -17.59
N ASP A 69 -17.76 -4.59 -17.52
CA ASP A 69 -17.83 -3.68 -18.66
C ASP A 69 -16.44 -3.32 -19.18
N ALA A 70 -16.10 -3.85 -20.36
CA ALA A 70 -14.77 -3.68 -20.95
C ALA A 70 -14.41 -2.22 -21.30
N LYS A 71 -15.41 -1.33 -21.47
CA LYS A 71 -15.18 0.09 -21.70
C LYS A 71 -14.77 0.80 -20.42
N THR A 72 -15.36 0.39 -19.30
CA THR A 72 -15.02 0.96 -17.98
C THR A 72 -13.77 0.33 -17.41
N PHE A 73 -13.57 -0.97 -17.62
CA PHE A 73 -12.44 -1.73 -17.11
C PHE A 73 -11.70 -2.45 -18.26
N PRO A 74 -10.93 -1.74 -19.10
CA PRO A 74 -10.09 -2.39 -20.11
C PRO A 74 -9.07 -3.32 -19.44
N LEU A 75 -8.62 -4.35 -20.16
CA LEU A 75 -7.62 -5.30 -19.68
C LEU A 75 -6.23 -4.66 -19.60
N ASN A 76 -5.54 -4.93 -18.50
CA ASN A 76 -4.15 -4.49 -18.27
C ASN A 76 -3.91 -2.98 -18.35
N GLU A 77 -4.95 -2.18 -18.11
CA GLU A 77 -4.84 -0.73 -18.07
C GLU A 77 -5.23 -0.18 -16.69
N PRO A 78 -4.44 0.73 -16.12
CA PRO A 78 -4.82 1.42 -14.90
C PRO A 78 -6.06 2.30 -15.13
N VAL A 79 -7.11 2.06 -14.41
CA VAL A 79 -8.37 2.82 -14.45
C VAL A 79 -8.59 3.57 -13.15
N LEU A 80 -8.85 4.85 -13.24
CA LEU A 80 -9.18 5.68 -12.08
C LEU A 80 -10.67 5.57 -11.74
N ILE A 81 -10.97 5.19 -10.51
CA ILE A 81 -12.31 5.14 -9.94
C ILE A 81 -12.42 6.25 -8.90
N THR A 82 -13.30 7.20 -9.16
CA THR A 82 -13.65 8.29 -8.22
C THR A 82 -14.99 8.05 -7.53
N SER A 83 -15.84 7.18 -8.11
CA SER A 83 -17.13 6.77 -7.55
C SER A 83 -17.20 5.25 -7.47
N VAL A 84 -16.94 4.70 -6.28
CA VAL A 84 -16.93 3.25 -6.06
C VAL A 84 -18.31 2.64 -6.32
N GLN A 85 -19.40 3.31 -5.96
CA GLN A 85 -20.76 2.82 -6.18
C GLN A 85 -21.10 2.66 -7.67
N THR A 86 -20.71 3.62 -8.49
CA THR A 86 -20.89 3.52 -9.95
C THR A 86 -20.04 2.40 -10.54
N ALA A 87 -18.82 2.23 -10.02
CA ALA A 87 -17.89 1.19 -10.43
C ALA A 87 -18.41 -0.22 -10.13
N ILE A 88 -18.99 -0.44 -8.94
CA ILE A 88 -19.61 -1.72 -8.55
C ILE A 88 -20.69 -2.14 -9.57
N GLY A 89 -21.54 -1.21 -10.02
CA GLY A 89 -22.58 -1.51 -11.02
C GLY A 89 -22.05 -1.97 -12.38
N LYS A 90 -20.77 -1.75 -12.68
CA LYS A 90 -20.11 -2.12 -13.93
C LYS A 90 -19.04 -3.21 -13.78
N ALA A 91 -18.78 -3.64 -12.54
CA ALA A 91 -17.72 -4.59 -12.21
C ALA A 91 -18.05 -6.04 -12.57
N GLY A 92 -19.29 -6.32 -12.96
CA GLY A 92 -19.76 -7.70 -13.19
C GLY A 92 -20.03 -8.45 -11.89
N LYS A 93 -20.16 -9.76 -12.00
CA LYS A 93 -20.40 -10.68 -10.86
C LYS A 93 -19.32 -11.75 -10.73
N LYS A 94 -18.53 -11.97 -11.77
CA LYS A 94 -17.47 -12.98 -11.81
C LYS A 94 -16.13 -12.36 -11.40
N GLY A 95 -15.25 -13.22 -10.87
CA GLY A 95 -13.92 -12.79 -10.42
C GLY A 95 -13.93 -12.05 -9.09
N THR A 96 -12.90 -11.24 -8.87
CA THR A 96 -12.65 -10.62 -7.57
C THR A 96 -13.02 -9.13 -7.50
N LEU A 97 -13.24 -8.46 -8.65
CA LEU A 97 -13.40 -7.00 -8.72
C LEU A 97 -14.61 -6.49 -7.93
N ALA A 98 -15.81 -7.04 -8.18
CA ALA A 98 -17.04 -6.56 -7.54
C ALA A 98 -17.01 -6.73 -6.02
N LYS A 99 -16.59 -7.93 -5.55
CA LYS A 99 -16.47 -8.23 -4.12
C LYS A 99 -15.44 -7.32 -3.44
N SER A 100 -14.31 -7.05 -4.09
CA SER A 100 -13.28 -6.15 -3.57
C SER A 100 -13.76 -4.70 -3.48
N LEU A 101 -14.42 -4.19 -4.52
CA LEU A 101 -15.01 -2.84 -4.50
C LEU A 101 -16.07 -2.69 -3.43
N GLN A 102 -16.93 -3.70 -3.23
CA GLN A 102 -17.95 -3.70 -2.17
C GLN A 102 -17.28 -3.67 -0.78
N ALA A 103 -16.28 -4.52 -0.57
CA ALA A 103 -15.54 -4.57 0.70
C ALA A 103 -14.88 -3.23 1.05
N ILE A 104 -14.34 -2.53 0.05
CA ILE A 104 -13.77 -1.18 0.22
C ILE A 104 -14.89 -0.17 0.49
N ALA A 105 -16.00 -0.23 -0.26
CA ALA A 105 -17.13 0.69 -0.12
C ALA A 105 -17.79 0.63 1.26
N ASP A 106 -17.78 -0.53 1.90
CA ASP A 106 -18.27 -0.72 3.28
C ASP A 106 -17.43 0.03 4.32
N GLN A 107 -16.17 0.32 4.02
CA GLN A 107 -15.29 1.08 4.93
C GLN A 107 -15.33 2.59 4.63
N CYS A 108 -15.12 2.96 3.37
CA CYS A 108 -15.11 4.36 2.91
C CYS A 108 -15.27 4.45 1.38
N LYS A 109 -15.26 5.67 0.85
CA LYS A 109 -15.35 5.94 -0.59
C LYS A 109 -14.07 6.60 -1.10
N PRO A 110 -12.96 5.84 -1.20
CA PRO A 110 -11.67 6.39 -1.60
C PRO A 110 -11.55 6.50 -3.12
N VAL A 111 -10.49 7.15 -3.55
CA VAL A 111 -10.01 7.06 -4.93
C VAL A 111 -9.27 5.73 -5.11
N ILE A 112 -9.60 4.99 -6.16
CA ILE A 112 -9.03 3.67 -6.43
C ILE A 112 -8.48 3.64 -7.85
N VAL A 113 -7.30 3.06 -8.02
CA VAL A 113 -6.75 2.66 -9.32
C VAL A 113 -6.89 1.15 -9.46
N VAL A 114 -7.65 0.70 -10.44
CA VAL A 114 -7.88 -0.72 -10.71
C VAL A 114 -7.15 -1.11 -11.98
N VAL A 115 -6.50 -2.26 -11.96
CA VAL A 115 -6.00 -2.96 -13.14
C VAL A 115 -6.74 -4.28 -13.23
N ARG A 116 -7.55 -4.45 -14.27
CA ARG A 116 -8.24 -5.71 -14.55
C ARG A 116 -7.36 -6.61 -15.40
N VAL A 117 -7.18 -7.86 -14.97
CA VAL A 117 -6.42 -8.86 -15.71
C VAL A 117 -7.33 -9.99 -16.18
N PRO A 118 -6.98 -10.72 -17.26
CA PRO A 118 -7.71 -11.89 -17.65
C PRO A 118 -7.49 -13.03 -16.64
N GLU A 119 -8.52 -13.84 -16.46
CA GLU A 119 -8.41 -15.14 -15.79
C GLU A 119 -7.84 -16.18 -16.74
N GLY A 120 -7.15 -17.17 -16.20
CA GLY A 120 -6.71 -18.32 -16.97
C GLY A 120 -7.91 -19.12 -17.49
N ILE A 121 -7.72 -19.79 -18.58
CA ILE A 121 -8.77 -20.59 -19.22
C ILE A 121 -8.81 -21.96 -18.53
N ASP A 122 -9.98 -22.36 -18.06
CA ASP A 122 -10.19 -23.66 -17.46
C ASP A 122 -9.89 -24.77 -18.48
N ASP A 123 -8.91 -25.60 -18.17
CA ASP A 123 -8.58 -26.80 -18.91
C ASP A 123 -9.03 -28.02 -18.10
N PRO A 124 -9.97 -28.82 -18.58
CA PRO A 124 -10.41 -30.03 -17.88
C PRO A 124 -9.29 -31.06 -17.68
N GLU A 125 -8.23 -31.03 -18.50
CA GLU A 125 -7.09 -31.93 -18.39
C GLU A 125 -6.02 -31.46 -17.41
N ASP A 126 -5.93 -30.14 -17.17
CA ASP A 126 -5.03 -29.54 -16.17
C ASP A 126 -5.74 -28.41 -15.38
N PRO A 127 -6.47 -28.75 -14.30
CA PRO A 127 -7.17 -27.76 -13.48
C PRO A 127 -6.25 -26.73 -12.81
N GLU A 128 -4.95 -27.03 -12.67
CA GLU A 128 -3.98 -26.08 -12.12
C GLU A 128 -3.48 -25.08 -13.15
N ALA A 129 -3.59 -25.37 -14.45
CA ALA A 129 -3.09 -24.51 -15.53
C ALA A 129 -3.76 -23.13 -15.50
N ALA A 130 -5.09 -23.09 -15.33
CA ALA A 130 -5.86 -21.85 -15.25
C ALA A 130 -5.43 -20.98 -14.06
N GLN A 131 -5.17 -21.60 -12.91
CA GLN A 131 -4.68 -20.88 -11.75
C GLN A 131 -3.26 -20.32 -11.97
N LYS A 132 -2.36 -21.10 -12.55
CA LYS A 132 -0.99 -20.67 -12.87
C LYS A 132 -0.99 -19.52 -13.90
N GLU A 133 -1.87 -19.61 -14.90
CA GLU A 133 -2.05 -18.54 -15.89
C GLU A 133 -2.58 -17.27 -15.25
N THR A 134 -3.59 -17.38 -14.38
CA THR A 134 -4.12 -16.24 -13.62
C THR A 134 -3.05 -15.57 -12.76
N ILE A 135 -2.23 -16.34 -12.04
CA ILE A 135 -1.10 -15.85 -11.26
C ILE A 135 -0.10 -15.10 -12.15
N SER A 136 0.24 -15.67 -13.30
CA SER A 136 1.13 -15.04 -14.28
C SER A 136 0.56 -13.72 -14.81
N ASN A 137 -0.72 -13.67 -15.12
CA ASN A 137 -1.43 -12.47 -15.58
C ASN A 137 -1.46 -11.38 -14.51
N ILE A 138 -1.59 -11.74 -13.24
CA ILE A 138 -1.58 -10.82 -12.10
C ILE A 138 -0.19 -10.25 -11.88
N ILE A 139 0.85 -11.08 -11.84
CA ILE A 139 2.24 -10.64 -11.71
C ILE A 139 2.59 -9.70 -12.85
N GLY A 140 2.19 -10.04 -14.05
CA GLY A 140 2.33 -9.23 -15.23
C GLY A 140 3.75 -9.19 -15.79
N THR A 141 3.83 -8.79 -17.02
CA THR A 141 5.08 -8.67 -17.79
C THR A 141 5.13 -7.32 -18.50
N THR A 142 6.10 -7.14 -19.34
CA THR A 142 6.12 -6.10 -20.36
C THR A 142 5.78 -6.78 -21.69
N ASP A 143 4.74 -6.31 -22.37
CA ASP A 143 4.34 -6.86 -23.66
C ASP A 143 5.31 -6.46 -24.79
N GLU A 144 5.08 -6.97 -25.99
CA GLU A 144 5.90 -6.71 -27.17
C GLU A 144 5.95 -5.23 -27.58
N ASN A 145 4.95 -4.44 -27.16
CA ASN A 145 4.86 -3.02 -27.41
C ASN A 145 5.47 -2.17 -26.28
N GLY A 146 6.07 -2.81 -25.27
CA GLY A 146 6.64 -2.15 -24.11
C GLY A 146 5.59 -1.71 -23.06
N LYS A 147 4.33 -2.18 -23.17
CA LYS A 147 3.26 -1.90 -22.22
C LYS A 147 3.34 -2.85 -21.02
N TYR A 148 3.22 -2.32 -19.82
CA TYR A 148 3.16 -3.13 -18.60
C TYR A 148 1.78 -3.74 -18.40
N THR A 149 1.77 -4.98 -17.92
CA THR A 149 0.55 -5.74 -17.59
C THR A 149 0.51 -6.08 -16.10
N GLY A 150 -0.65 -6.50 -15.60
CA GLY A 150 -0.82 -6.93 -14.20
C GLY A 150 -0.37 -5.91 -13.16
N LEU A 151 0.34 -6.37 -12.13
CA LEU A 151 0.90 -5.52 -11.07
C LEU A 151 1.86 -4.45 -11.60
N LYS A 152 2.64 -4.77 -12.65
CA LYS A 152 3.54 -3.79 -13.24
C LYS A 152 2.80 -2.61 -13.88
N ALA A 153 1.57 -2.79 -14.35
CA ALA A 153 0.76 -1.71 -14.88
C ALA A 153 0.46 -0.62 -13.84
N LEU A 154 0.42 -0.96 -12.53
CA LEU A 154 0.27 0.04 -11.47
C LEU A 154 1.43 1.03 -11.41
N LEU A 155 2.62 0.67 -11.90
CA LEU A 155 3.78 1.58 -11.97
C LEU A 155 3.51 2.76 -12.90
N THR A 156 2.67 2.58 -13.92
CA THR A 156 2.28 3.62 -14.87
C THR A 156 1.05 4.42 -14.44
N ALA A 157 0.43 4.07 -13.29
CA ALA A 157 -0.81 4.68 -12.81
C ALA A 157 -0.74 6.22 -12.80
N LYS A 158 0.35 6.79 -12.31
CA LYS A 158 0.51 8.25 -12.24
C LYS A 158 0.50 8.89 -13.64
N THR A 159 1.11 8.25 -14.62
CA THR A 159 1.16 8.77 -16.00
C THR A 159 -0.20 8.67 -16.69
N VAL A 160 -0.91 7.56 -16.46
CA VAL A 160 -2.20 7.30 -17.12
C VAL A 160 -3.36 8.01 -16.44
N THR A 161 -3.39 7.99 -15.09
CA THR A 161 -4.53 8.46 -14.31
C THR A 161 -4.29 9.77 -13.55
N GLY A 162 -3.06 10.27 -13.54
CA GLY A 162 -2.67 11.46 -12.78
C GLY A 162 -2.43 11.21 -11.28
N VAL A 163 -2.75 10.01 -10.75
CA VAL A 163 -2.62 9.68 -9.33
C VAL A 163 -1.67 8.51 -9.10
N LYS A 164 -1.01 8.50 -7.95
CA LYS A 164 -0.09 7.44 -7.55
C LYS A 164 -0.71 6.65 -6.40
N PRO A 165 -1.01 5.35 -6.57
CA PRO A 165 -1.53 4.53 -5.47
C PRO A 165 -0.46 4.32 -4.39
N ARG A 166 -0.91 4.29 -3.14
CA ARG A 166 -0.07 4.11 -1.96
C ARG A 166 -0.47 2.91 -1.12
N ILE A 167 -1.67 2.41 -1.28
CA ILE A 167 -2.22 1.27 -0.58
C ILE A 167 -2.47 0.19 -1.63
N LEU A 168 -1.76 -0.92 -1.59
CA LEU A 168 -1.80 -1.93 -2.64
C LEU A 168 -2.32 -3.27 -2.12
N GLY A 169 -3.01 -4.01 -2.99
CA GLY A 169 -3.45 -5.38 -2.73
C GLY A 169 -4.01 -6.10 -3.95
N VAL A 170 -4.09 -7.41 -3.82
CA VAL A 170 -4.68 -8.33 -4.82
C VAL A 170 -5.67 -9.24 -4.11
N PRO A 171 -6.83 -8.72 -3.68
CA PRO A 171 -7.72 -9.49 -2.81
C PRO A 171 -8.21 -10.79 -3.45
N GLY A 172 -8.12 -11.88 -2.68
CA GLY A 172 -8.56 -13.20 -3.09
C GLY A 172 -7.68 -13.92 -4.12
N LEU A 173 -6.56 -13.32 -4.53
CA LEU A 173 -5.63 -13.86 -5.54
C LEU A 173 -4.17 -13.62 -5.15
N ASP A 174 -3.91 -13.37 -3.88
CA ASP A 174 -2.61 -13.01 -3.32
C ASP A 174 -1.78 -14.23 -2.87
N SER A 175 -1.61 -15.19 -3.79
CA SER A 175 -0.70 -16.32 -3.58
C SER A 175 0.72 -15.84 -3.21
N GLN A 176 1.57 -16.73 -2.69
CA GLN A 176 2.92 -16.37 -2.30
C GLN A 176 3.72 -15.70 -3.43
N GLU A 177 3.57 -16.17 -4.65
CA GLU A 177 4.23 -15.60 -5.83
C GLU A 177 3.71 -14.18 -6.14
N VAL A 178 2.39 -14.00 -6.09
CA VAL A 178 1.75 -12.69 -6.25
C VAL A 178 2.14 -11.74 -5.13
N ALA A 179 2.16 -12.20 -3.88
CA ALA A 179 2.57 -11.42 -2.72
C ALA A 179 4.02 -10.92 -2.84
N THR A 180 4.92 -11.77 -3.35
CA THR A 180 6.32 -11.39 -3.61
C THR A 180 6.43 -10.32 -4.71
N ALA A 181 5.66 -10.47 -5.79
CA ALA A 181 5.60 -9.48 -6.86
C ALA A 181 4.96 -8.15 -6.39
N LEU A 182 3.93 -8.24 -5.54
CA LEU A 182 3.29 -7.08 -4.91
C LEU A 182 4.29 -6.31 -4.02
N ALA A 183 5.09 -7.01 -3.22
CA ALA A 183 6.13 -6.39 -2.39
C ALA A 183 7.11 -5.56 -3.24
N SER A 184 7.60 -6.10 -4.35
CA SER A 184 8.48 -5.40 -5.29
C SER A 184 7.81 -4.16 -5.91
N THR A 185 6.51 -4.27 -6.21
CA THR A 185 5.71 -3.15 -6.73
C THR A 185 5.51 -2.08 -5.65
N CYS A 186 5.29 -2.48 -4.39
CA CYS A 186 5.19 -1.58 -3.25
C CYS A 186 6.48 -0.78 -3.06
N GLN A 187 7.64 -1.42 -3.11
CA GLN A 187 8.95 -0.74 -3.02
C GLN A 187 9.11 0.31 -4.12
N SER A 188 8.80 -0.05 -5.37
CA SER A 188 8.92 0.85 -6.52
C SER A 188 7.98 2.06 -6.42
N LEU A 189 6.78 1.87 -5.91
CA LEU A 189 5.77 2.91 -5.71
C LEU A 189 5.91 3.64 -4.37
N ARG A 190 6.78 3.19 -3.46
CA ARG A 190 6.79 3.61 -2.05
C ARG A 190 5.38 3.51 -1.46
N ALA A 191 4.76 2.35 -1.65
CA ALA A 191 3.42 2.01 -1.22
C ALA A 191 3.48 0.88 -0.21
N PHE A 192 2.34 0.55 0.38
CA PHE A 192 2.23 -0.55 1.33
C PHE A 192 1.23 -1.58 0.84
N GLY A 193 1.55 -2.86 1.01
CA GLY A 193 0.77 -3.98 0.55
C GLY A 193 0.16 -4.78 1.69
N TYR A 194 -1.08 -5.22 1.50
CA TYR A 194 -1.76 -6.15 2.38
C TYR A 194 -1.97 -7.47 1.64
N VAL A 195 -1.58 -8.57 2.27
CA VAL A 195 -1.71 -9.92 1.73
C VAL A 195 -2.29 -10.87 2.75
N SER A 196 -3.01 -11.88 2.29
CA SER A 196 -3.49 -12.97 3.13
C SER A 196 -2.39 -14.01 3.37
N ALA A 197 -2.51 -14.78 4.45
CA ALA A 197 -1.75 -16.02 4.60
C ALA A 197 -2.38 -17.09 3.69
N TRP A 198 -2.07 -17.03 2.41
CA TRP A 198 -2.71 -17.79 1.33
C TRP A 198 -2.69 -19.30 1.58
N GLY A 199 -3.86 -19.91 1.53
CA GLY A 199 -4.00 -21.37 1.68
C GLY A 199 -3.78 -21.90 3.09
N CYS A 200 -3.42 -21.05 4.07
CA CYS A 200 -3.18 -21.45 5.45
C CYS A 200 -4.49 -21.71 6.18
N LYS A 201 -4.61 -22.88 6.79
CA LYS A 201 -5.78 -23.28 7.56
C LYS A 201 -5.55 -23.20 9.07
N THR A 202 -4.30 -23.27 9.50
CA THR A 202 -3.91 -23.24 10.91
C THR A 202 -3.01 -22.06 11.23
N ILE A 203 -2.97 -21.70 12.50
CA ILE A 203 -2.06 -20.66 13.01
C ILE A 203 -0.59 -20.99 12.70
N SER A 204 -0.22 -22.27 12.87
CA SER A 204 1.15 -22.73 12.57
C SER A 204 1.51 -22.56 11.09
N ASP A 205 0.56 -22.81 10.18
CA ASP A 205 0.78 -22.61 8.75
C ASP A 205 0.95 -21.12 8.42
N ALA A 206 0.13 -20.26 9.03
CA ALA A 206 0.20 -18.82 8.83
C ALA A 206 1.54 -18.22 9.31
N ILE A 207 2.06 -18.72 10.45
CA ILE A 207 3.37 -18.32 10.99
C ILE A 207 4.48 -18.72 10.01
N LYS A 208 4.48 -19.96 9.53
CA LYS A 208 5.46 -20.44 8.53
C LYS A 208 5.34 -19.70 7.22
N TYR A 209 4.10 -19.39 6.79
CA TYR A 209 3.88 -18.62 5.56
C TYR A 209 4.51 -17.22 5.65
N ARG A 210 4.37 -16.56 6.82
CA ARG A 210 4.96 -15.24 7.07
C ARG A 210 6.48 -15.25 6.92
N GLU A 211 7.18 -16.32 7.24
CA GLU A 211 8.63 -16.44 7.15
C GLU A 211 9.17 -16.33 5.71
N ASN A 212 8.30 -16.45 4.69
CA ASN A 212 8.70 -16.28 3.29
C ASN A 212 8.93 -14.80 2.90
N PHE A 213 8.64 -13.85 3.77
CA PHE A 213 8.69 -12.43 3.47
C PHE A 213 9.60 -11.69 4.45
N SER A 214 10.34 -10.70 3.94
CA SER A 214 11.23 -9.82 4.73
C SER A 214 11.02 -8.33 4.45
N GLN A 215 10.02 -7.99 3.61
CA GLN A 215 9.79 -6.64 3.13
C GLN A 215 8.98 -5.83 4.15
N ARG A 216 9.47 -4.63 4.48
CA ARG A 216 8.79 -3.69 5.37
C ARG A 216 7.50 -3.11 4.78
N GLU A 217 7.36 -3.16 3.47
CA GLU A 217 6.22 -2.65 2.73
C GLU A 217 5.04 -3.64 2.67
N LEU A 218 5.11 -4.74 3.42
CA LEU A 218 4.12 -5.81 3.37
C LEU A 218 3.61 -6.17 4.76
N MET A 219 2.31 -6.46 4.86
CA MET A 219 1.65 -7.01 6.04
C MET A 219 0.88 -8.27 5.67
N VAL A 220 1.14 -9.38 6.40
CA VAL A 220 0.40 -10.63 6.26
C VAL A 220 -0.76 -10.65 7.26
N ILE A 221 -1.93 -11.03 6.79
CA ILE A 221 -3.17 -11.10 7.56
C ILE A 221 -3.69 -12.54 7.59
N HIS A 222 -4.11 -13.01 8.77
CA HIS A 222 -4.75 -14.30 8.96
C HIS A 222 -5.72 -14.23 10.17
N PRO A 223 -6.89 -14.82 10.06
CA PRO A 223 -7.60 -15.42 8.92
C PRO A 223 -8.34 -14.40 8.05
N ASP A 224 -9.28 -14.84 7.22
CA ASP A 224 -10.21 -13.97 6.51
C ASP A 224 -11.48 -13.69 7.33
N PHE A 225 -12.23 -12.66 6.94
CA PHE A 225 -13.57 -12.42 7.46
C PHE A 225 -14.61 -13.31 6.77
N LEU A 226 -15.79 -13.31 7.35
CA LEU A 226 -17.01 -13.83 6.74
C LEU A 226 -18.00 -12.68 6.56
N ALA A 227 -18.73 -12.68 5.46
CA ALA A 227 -19.81 -11.74 5.20
C ALA A 227 -20.96 -12.43 4.50
N TRP A 228 -22.14 -11.81 4.57
CA TRP A 228 -23.29 -12.27 3.83
C TRP A 228 -23.18 -11.85 2.36
N ASP A 229 -23.13 -12.84 1.46
CA ASP A 229 -23.18 -12.59 0.01
C ASP A 229 -24.65 -12.53 -0.42
N THR A 230 -25.12 -11.35 -0.78
CA THR A 230 -26.49 -11.12 -1.23
C THR A 230 -26.81 -11.75 -2.60
N THR A 231 -25.78 -12.08 -3.38
CA THR A 231 -25.94 -12.71 -4.70
C THR A 231 -26.12 -14.21 -4.57
N ALA A 232 -25.30 -14.85 -3.75
CA ALA A 232 -25.37 -16.28 -3.47
C ALA A 232 -26.41 -16.61 -2.37
N ASN A 233 -26.84 -15.61 -1.58
CA ASN A 233 -27.71 -15.72 -0.42
C ASN A 233 -27.19 -16.70 0.64
N GLU A 234 -25.89 -16.61 0.89
CA GLU A 234 -25.18 -17.41 1.89
C GLU A 234 -24.03 -16.62 2.53
N THR A 235 -23.46 -17.15 3.61
CA THR A 235 -22.25 -16.60 4.20
C THR A 235 -21.04 -17.09 3.42
N ASP A 236 -20.23 -16.18 2.92
CA ASP A 236 -19.03 -16.47 2.12
C ASP A 236 -17.81 -15.78 2.72
N ILE A 237 -16.63 -16.18 2.26
CA ILE A 237 -15.36 -15.57 2.63
C ILE A 237 -15.33 -14.13 2.13
N ALA A 238 -15.07 -13.22 3.04
CA ALA A 238 -14.83 -11.80 2.77
C ALA A 238 -13.37 -11.50 3.00
N TRP A 239 -12.61 -11.33 1.93
CA TRP A 239 -11.18 -11.16 1.98
C TRP A 239 -10.76 -10.03 2.93
N ALA A 240 -9.98 -10.40 3.94
CA ALA A 240 -9.46 -9.46 4.92
C ALA A 240 -8.59 -8.40 4.25
N THR A 241 -7.88 -8.76 3.18
CA THR A 241 -7.06 -7.83 2.39
C THR A 241 -7.90 -6.72 1.75
N ALA A 242 -9.06 -7.03 1.15
CA ALA A 242 -9.95 -6.01 0.60
C ALA A 242 -10.50 -5.05 1.67
N ARG A 243 -10.85 -5.60 2.85
CA ARG A 243 -11.27 -4.81 4.01
C ARG A 243 -10.13 -3.93 4.54
N ALA A 244 -8.90 -4.46 4.57
CA ALA A 244 -7.71 -3.71 4.99
C ALA A 244 -7.42 -2.52 4.05
N LEU A 245 -7.53 -2.72 2.71
CA LEU A 245 -7.39 -1.62 1.75
C LEU A 245 -8.37 -0.48 2.03
N GLY A 246 -9.65 -0.81 2.20
CA GLY A 246 -10.69 0.18 2.49
C GLY A 246 -10.50 0.86 3.85
N LEU A 247 -10.19 0.08 4.89
CA LEU A 247 -9.98 0.60 6.24
C LEU A 247 -8.74 1.49 6.31
N ARG A 248 -7.64 1.11 5.63
CA ARG A 248 -6.44 1.94 5.55
C ARG A 248 -6.75 3.28 4.91
N ALA A 249 -7.43 3.26 3.77
CA ALA A 249 -7.82 4.50 3.10
C ALA A 249 -8.74 5.39 3.96
N LYS A 250 -9.67 4.79 4.71
CA LYS A 250 -10.50 5.50 5.69
C LYS A 250 -9.66 6.19 6.76
N ILE A 251 -8.75 5.45 7.38
CA ILE A 251 -7.89 5.97 8.44
C ILE A 251 -7.00 7.10 7.91
N ASP A 252 -6.45 6.97 6.71
CA ASP A 252 -5.63 8.01 6.09
C ASP A 252 -6.41 9.29 5.83
N GLN A 253 -7.71 9.18 5.48
CA GLN A 253 -8.59 10.33 5.26
C GLN A 253 -9.04 11.00 6.55
N GLU A 254 -9.37 10.22 7.58
CA GLU A 254 -10.00 10.70 8.80
C GLU A 254 -9.00 11.09 9.90
N THR A 255 -7.89 10.36 10.00
CA THR A 255 -6.92 10.48 11.09
C THR A 255 -5.52 10.81 10.59
N GLY A 256 -5.09 10.15 9.52
CA GLY A 256 -3.77 10.27 8.95
C GLY A 256 -2.98 8.95 8.94
N TRP A 257 -1.92 8.94 8.14
CA TRP A 257 -1.08 7.77 7.89
C TRP A 257 -0.40 7.18 9.15
N HIS A 258 -0.19 7.98 10.18
CA HIS A 258 0.49 7.57 11.42
C HIS A 258 -0.36 6.63 12.30
N LYS A 259 -1.66 6.51 12.05
CA LYS A 259 -2.56 5.61 12.79
C LYS A 259 -2.61 4.25 12.08
N THR A 260 -2.30 3.17 12.80
CA THR A 260 -2.40 1.82 12.26
C THR A 260 -3.86 1.37 12.11
N LEU A 261 -4.11 0.33 11.32
CA LEU A 261 -5.44 -0.28 11.22
C LEU A 261 -5.80 -1.16 12.43
N SER A 262 -4.83 -1.44 13.29
CA SER A 262 -5.06 -2.24 14.51
C SER A 262 -6.06 -1.56 15.46
N ASN A 263 -6.97 -2.38 15.99
CA ASN A 263 -8.04 -1.95 16.92
C ASN A 263 -9.01 -0.91 16.34
N VAL A 264 -9.23 -0.93 15.02
CA VAL A 264 -10.25 -0.11 14.36
C VAL A 264 -11.35 -1.04 13.84
N GLY A 265 -12.62 -0.64 14.03
CA GLY A 265 -13.78 -1.45 13.64
C GLY A 265 -13.87 -1.62 12.12
N VAL A 266 -14.20 -2.84 11.71
CA VAL A 266 -14.41 -3.24 10.32
C VAL A 266 -15.89 -3.41 10.06
N ASN A 267 -16.39 -2.75 9.01
CA ASN A 267 -17.80 -2.81 8.64
C ASN A 267 -18.07 -3.94 7.62
N GLY A 268 -19.33 -4.37 7.55
CA GLY A 268 -19.82 -5.28 6.52
C GLY A 268 -19.33 -6.73 6.68
N VAL A 269 -19.01 -7.15 7.90
CA VAL A 269 -18.57 -8.51 8.22
C VAL A 269 -19.44 -9.12 9.30
N THR A 270 -19.64 -10.45 9.24
CA THR A 270 -20.52 -11.20 10.14
C THR A 270 -19.76 -12.21 11.00
N GLY A 271 -18.52 -12.53 10.63
CA GLY A 271 -17.68 -13.53 11.30
C GLY A 271 -16.24 -13.49 10.85
N VAL A 272 -15.49 -14.49 11.31
CA VAL A 272 -14.12 -14.81 10.90
C VAL A 272 -14.05 -16.25 10.41
N SER A 273 -13.20 -16.52 9.43
CA SER A 273 -13.13 -17.83 8.76
C SER A 273 -12.42 -18.90 9.61
N ALA A 274 -11.63 -18.50 10.58
CA ALA A 274 -10.99 -19.40 11.54
C ALA A 274 -11.03 -18.79 12.94
N SER A 275 -11.20 -19.63 13.95
CA SER A 275 -11.21 -19.19 15.35
C SER A 275 -9.81 -18.83 15.81
N VAL A 276 -9.65 -17.62 16.37
CA VAL A 276 -8.43 -17.13 17.00
C VAL A 276 -8.79 -16.68 18.40
N SER A 277 -8.18 -17.27 19.41
CA SER A 277 -8.37 -16.86 20.80
C SER A 277 -7.72 -15.51 21.04
N TRP A 278 -8.45 -14.63 21.73
CA TRP A 278 -7.96 -13.30 22.11
C TRP A 278 -8.51 -12.88 23.46
N ASP A 279 -7.66 -12.34 24.27
CA ASP A 279 -8.01 -11.72 25.54
C ASP A 279 -7.03 -10.56 25.80
N LEU A 280 -7.53 -9.45 26.34
CA LEU A 280 -6.70 -8.27 26.61
C LEU A 280 -5.73 -8.49 27.77
N GLN A 281 -6.08 -9.33 28.74
CA GLN A 281 -5.33 -9.54 29.97
C GLN A 281 -4.50 -10.82 29.95
N GLU A 282 -4.81 -11.76 29.01
CA GLU A 282 -4.10 -13.04 28.89
C GLU A 282 -3.08 -12.98 27.75
N GLN A 283 -1.85 -13.36 28.06
CA GLN A 283 -0.76 -13.36 27.08
C GLN A 283 -0.71 -14.66 26.26
N ALA A 284 -1.19 -15.77 26.82
CA ALA A 284 -1.17 -17.08 26.17
C ALA A 284 -2.36 -17.24 25.21
N THR A 285 -2.49 -16.36 24.21
CA THR A 285 -3.54 -16.38 23.22
C THR A 285 -2.99 -16.57 21.81
N ASP A 286 -3.81 -17.13 20.92
CA ASP A 286 -3.46 -17.31 19.51
C ASP A 286 -3.14 -15.98 18.84
N ALA A 287 -3.88 -14.92 19.18
CA ALA A 287 -3.67 -13.59 18.67
C ALA A 287 -2.27 -13.05 19.02
N ASN A 288 -1.81 -13.28 20.25
CA ASN A 288 -0.47 -12.87 20.63
C ASN A 288 0.62 -13.72 19.95
N LEU A 289 0.37 -15.01 19.75
CA LEU A 289 1.28 -15.89 19.01
C LEU A 289 1.45 -15.44 17.56
N LEU A 290 0.35 -15.15 16.86
CA LEU A 290 0.37 -14.60 15.50
C LEU A 290 1.08 -13.25 15.44
N ASN A 291 0.76 -12.33 16.34
CA ASN A 291 1.39 -11.01 16.39
C ASN A 291 2.88 -11.08 16.69
N GLN A 292 3.32 -12.00 17.55
CA GLN A 292 4.73 -12.22 17.85
C GLN A 292 5.49 -12.66 16.58
N ALA A 293 4.85 -13.50 15.76
CA ALA A 293 5.39 -13.94 14.47
C ALA A 293 5.26 -12.89 13.34
N GLY A 294 4.70 -11.71 13.62
CA GLY A 294 4.52 -10.67 12.60
C GLY A 294 3.32 -10.88 11.66
N VAL A 295 2.33 -11.65 12.11
CA VAL A 295 1.04 -11.83 11.40
C VAL A 295 -0.02 -10.98 12.08
N THR A 296 -0.72 -10.14 11.33
CA THR A 296 -1.90 -9.40 11.79
C THR A 296 -3.10 -10.36 11.79
N THR A 297 -3.85 -10.37 12.88
CA THR A 297 -5.01 -11.24 13.02
C THR A 297 -6.31 -10.47 13.16
N LEU A 298 -7.41 -11.22 13.29
CA LEU A 298 -8.76 -10.67 13.41
C LEU A 298 -9.33 -11.06 14.77
N ILE A 299 -9.94 -10.09 15.43
CA ILE A 299 -10.58 -10.30 16.75
C ILE A 299 -12.03 -9.83 16.73
N ARG A 300 -12.80 -10.35 17.66
CA ARG A 300 -14.17 -9.90 17.94
C ARG A 300 -14.20 -9.26 19.34
N ASN A 301 -14.25 -7.94 19.36
CA ASN A 301 -14.38 -7.15 20.57
C ASN A 301 -15.12 -5.84 20.22
N ASP A 302 -16.37 -5.71 20.65
CA ASP A 302 -17.27 -4.63 20.20
C ASP A 302 -17.27 -4.49 18.67
N GLY A 303 -17.63 -5.57 17.96
CA GLY A 303 -17.49 -5.73 16.52
C GLY A 303 -16.25 -6.50 16.12
N PHE A 304 -15.93 -6.48 14.85
CA PHE A 304 -14.76 -7.13 14.29
C PHE A 304 -13.66 -6.10 14.03
N LYS A 305 -12.42 -6.47 14.32
CA LYS A 305 -11.25 -5.58 14.21
C LYS A 305 -10.04 -6.32 13.72
N PHE A 306 -9.15 -5.63 13.03
CA PHE A 306 -7.77 -6.10 12.87
C PHE A 306 -7.02 -5.94 14.20
N TRP A 307 -6.15 -6.90 14.50
CA TRP A 307 -5.32 -6.92 15.69
C TRP A 307 -3.89 -7.26 15.33
N GLY A 308 -3.03 -6.26 15.35
CA GLY A 308 -1.64 -6.32 14.93
C GLY A 308 -1.29 -5.13 14.05
N ASN A 309 -0.01 -4.78 14.05
CA ASN A 309 0.52 -3.63 13.32
C ASN A 309 1.95 -3.90 12.80
N ARG A 310 2.35 -5.17 12.73
CA ARG A 310 3.70 -5.53 12.30
C ARG A 310 3.75 -5.73 10.80
N THR A 311 4.87 -5.25 10.23
CA THR A 311 5.25 -5.52 8.85
C THR A 311 5.97 -6.86 8.74
N CYS A 312 6.31 -7.27 7.52
CA CYS A 312 7.16 -8.42 7.26
C CYS A 312 8.66 -8.11 7.36
N SER A 313 9.05 -6.96 7.90
CA SER A 313 10.47 -6.60 8.01
C SER A 313 11.22 -7.52 8.97
N ASP A 314 12.43 -7.90 8.57
CA ASP A 314 13.41 -8.55 9.45
C ASP A 314 14.23 -7.50 10.23
N ASP A 315 14.21 -6.23 9.80
CA ASP A 315 14.85 -5.14 10.50
C ASP A 315 13.95 -4.63 11.64
N PRO A 316 14.39 -4.67 12.90
CA PRO A 316 13.63 -4.23 14.05
C PRO A 316 13.20 -2.74 13.98
N LEU A 317 13.87 -1.91 13.18
CA LEU A 317 13.52 -0.50 12.99
C LEU A 317 12.23 -0.32 12.15
N PHE A 318 11.87 -1.31 11.35
CA PHE A 318 10.74 -1.25 10.42
C PHE A 318 9.66 -2.30 10.70
N LEU A 319 9.64 -2.85 11.91
CA LEU A 319 8.67 -3.88 12.31
C LEU A 319 7.22 -3.39 12.35
N PHE A 320 7.00 -2.10 12.49
CA PHE A 320 5.67 -1.55 12.65
C PHE A 320 5.19 -0.86 11.37
N GLU A 321 3.87 -0.97 11.11
CA GLU A 321 3.20 -0.25 10.05
C GLU A 321 3.28 1.26 10.34
N ASN A 322 4.40 1.85 10.01
CA ASN A 322 4.60 3.28 9.96
C ASN A 322 5.06 3.63 8.57
N TYR A 323 4.21 4.35 7.86
CA TYR A 323 4.59 4.87 6.57
C TYR A 323 5.37 6.13 6.71
N THR A 324 6.46 6.13 6.14
CA THR A 324 7.19 7.36 5.85
C THR A 324 7.55 7.38 4.38
#